data_da4c1325f11ab8543855089ae718b7ed
#
_entry.id   da4c1325f11ab8543855089ae718b7ed
#
_cell.length_a   1.000
_cell.length_b   1.000
_cell.length_c   1.000
_cell.angle_alpha   90.00
_cell.angle_beta   90.00
_cell.angle_gamma   90.00
#
_symmetry.space_group_name_H-M   'P 1'
#
loop_
_entity.id
_entity.type
_entity.pdbx_description
1 polymer ?
#
loop_
_entity_poly.entity_id
_entity_poly.type
_entity_poly.pdbx_seq_one_letter_code
_entity_poly.pdbx_strand_id
1 'polypeptide(L)'
;TIRGKDHEDAGMEAPLDAVHRLSKVTNIKEEIISILTMQRESVEIVPQKVSVPYICPLDVYANYTRDQIFAALGFKKPNSIREGVKFLNMTNTDSVTTDTDVFLVTLNKSEKEFSDTTLYEDYSISKTLFHWQSQSTTSDHSKTGQRYIQQNKKGNIVFLFVRKSKKDAYGKSMPYTFLGTAHFVNYEGSQPMSITYRLDYLFFLMFRRPPRTT
;
A
#
# COMPACT_ATOMS: atom_id res chain seq x y z
N THR A 1 10.10 -17.61 3.31
CA THR A 1 9.76 -17.14 1.96
C THR A 1 8.72 -18.07 1.39
N ILE A 2 7.42 -17.76 1.54
CA ILE A 2 6.34 -18.52 0.91
C ILE A 2 6.28 -18.02 -0.53
N ARG A 3 6.87 -18.76 -1.46
CA ARG A 3 6.65 -18.57 -2.89
C ARG A 3 5.28 -19.15 -3.22
N GLY A 4 4.34 -18.29 -3.65
CA GLY A 4 3.13 -18.75 -4.32
C GLY A 4 3.51 -19.42 -5.64
N LYS A 5 3.64 -20.72 -5.63
CA LYS A 5 3.51 -21.58 -6.80
C LYS A 5 2.15 -22.26 -6.67
N ASP A 6 1.46 -22.38 -7.81
CA ASP A 6 0.26 -23.17 -7.96
C ASP A 6 0.54 -24.59 -7.44
N HIS A 7 0.18 -24.86 -6.20
CA HIS A 7 0.05 -26.21 -5.68
C HIS A 7 -1.42 -26.56 -5.76
N GLU A 8 -1.76 -27.30 -6.79
CA GLU A 8 -2.93 -28.16 -6.78
C GLU A 8 -2.85 -29.06 -5.54
N ASP A 9 -3.84 -28.95 -4.67
CA ASP A 9 -4.33 -29.92 -3.67
C ASP A 9 -3.34 -30.83 -2.92
N ALA A 10 -2.21 -30.33 -2.46
CA ALA A 10 -1.59 -30.86 -1.26
C ALA A 10 -2.18 -30.05 -0.10
N GLY A 11 -3.02 -30.66 0.74
CA GLY A 11 -3.77 -30.02 1.80
C GLY A 11 -2.97 -28.94 2.53
N MET A 12 -3.24 -27.70 2.20
CA MET A 12 -2.59 -26.55 2.83
C MET A 12 -3.09 -26.51 4.25
N GLU A 13 -2.24 -26.94 5.17
CA GLU A 13 -2.48 -26.82 6.60
C GLU A 13 -2.85 -25.37 6.90
N ALA A 14 -3.91 -25.16 7.67
CA ALA A 14 -4.30 -23.82 8.08
C ALA A 14 -3.10 -23.13 8.78
N PRO A 15 -2.85 -21.85 8.54
CA PRO A 15 -1.69 -21.13 9.12
C PRO A 15 -1.58 -21.29 10.63
N LEU A 16 -2.70 -21.39 11.35
CA LEU A 16 -2.74 -21.63 12.79
C LEU A 16 -2.24 -23.03 13.17
N ASP A 17 -2.47 -24.05 12.37
CA ASP A 17 -2.01 -25.42 12.63
C ASP A 17 -0.49 -25.51 12.43
N ALA A 18 0.05 -24.82 11.42
CA ALA A 18 1.48 -24.69 11.21
C ALA A 18 2.18 -23.98 12.39
N VAL A 19 1.61 -22.88 12.87
CA VAL A 19 2.12 -22.16 14.06
C VAL A 19 2.03 -23.06 15.29
N HIS A 20 0.94 -23.81 15.47
CA HIS A 20 0.76 -24.72 16.59
C HIS A 20 1.77 -25.89 16.58
N ARG A 21 2.11 -26.43 15.40
CA ARG A 21 3.15 -27.44 15.27
C ARG A 21 4.54 -26.89 15.61
N LEU A 22 4.88 -25.72 15.08
CA LEU A 22 6.16 -25.06 15.36
C LEU A 22 6.31 -24.75 16.84
N SER A 23 5.24 -24.34 17.52
CA SER A 23 5.26 -24.03 18.95
C SER A 23 5.52 -25.24 19.86
N LYS A 24 5.36 -26.46 19.36
CA LYS A 24 5.69 -27.71 20.11
C LYS A 24 7.19 -28.04 20.10
N VAL A 25 7.95 -27.44 19.18
CA VAL A 25 9.41 -27.62 19.11
C VAL A 25 10.07 -26.50 19.91
N THR A 26 10.45 -26.78 21.16
CA THR A 26 10.90 -25.77 22.14
C THR A 26 12.02 -24.86 21.58
N ASN A 27 13.07 -25.43 21.01
CA ASN A 27 14.20 -24.66 20.48
C ASN A 27 13.80 -23.71 19.35
N ILE A 28 12.95 -24.17 18.43
CA ILE A 28 12.43 -23.33 17.33
C ILE A 28 11.51 -22.24 17.87
N LYS A 29 10.67 -22.55 18.84
CA LYS A 29 9.80 -21.58 19.50
C LYS A 29 10.62 -20.46 20.17
N GLU A 30 11.65 -20.82 20.93
CA GLU A 30 12.53 -19.87 21.63
C GLU A 30 13.29 -18.99 20.64
N GLU A 31 13.80 -19.56 19.56
CA GLU A 31 14.48 -18.81 18.50
C GLU A 31 13.53 -17.82 17.79
N ILE A 32 12.32 -18.26 17.43
CA ILE A 32 11.30 -17.38 16.84
C ILE A 32 10.92 -16.25 17.80
N ILE A 33 10.70 -16.54 19.09
CA ILE A 33 10.39 -15.53 20.10
C ILE A 33 11.55 -14.53 20.21
N SER A 34 12.80 -15.00 20.24
CA SER A 34 13.98 -14.16 20.32
C SER A 34 14.10 -13.21 19.12
N ILE A 35 13.91 -13.74 17.89
CA ILE A 35 13.89 -12.93 16.66
C ILE A 35 12.77 -11.90 16.68
N LEU A 36 11.57 -12.30 17.06
CA LEU A 36 10.41 -11.38 17.12
C LEU A 36 10.60 -10.29 18.18
N THR A 37 11.20 -10.64 19.32
CA THR A 37 11.53 -9.67 20.39
C THR A 37 12.54 -8.64 19.90
N MET A 38 13.62 -9.09 19.25
CA MET A 38 14.63 -8.22 18.69
C MET A 38 14.07 -7.32 17.58
N GLN A 39 13.20 -7.86 16.73
CA GLN A 39 12.50 -7.06 15.70
C GLN A 39 11.56 -6.03 16.32
N ARG A 40 10.83 -6.40 17.38
CA ARG A 40 9.93 -5.48 18.09
C ARG A 40 10.69 -4.31 18.71
N GLU A 41 11.86 -4.54 19.29
CA GLU A 41 12.72 -3.49 19.86
C GLU A 41 13.28 -2.54 18.79
N SER A 42 13.43 -3.01 17.57
CA SER A 42 13.91 -2.21 16.42
C SER A 42 12.80 -1.46 15.68
N VAL A 43 11.51 -1.68 16.01
CA VAL A 43 10.38 -1.03 15.35
C VAL A 43 10.17 0.36 15.92
N GLU A 44 10.55 1.38 15.19
CA GLU A 44 10.28 2.79 15.54
C GLU A 44 8.79 3.14 15.49
N ILE A 45 7.99 2.41 14.71
CA ILE A 45 6.57 2.67 14.47
C ILE A 45 5.79 1.37 14.58
N VAL A 46 4.86 1.31 15.53
CA VAL A 46 3.98 0.13 15.71
C VAL A 46 2.88 0.15 14.65
N PRO A 47 2.73 -0.93 13.85
CA PRO A 47 1.59 -1.07 12.95
C PRO A 47 0.25 -1.02 13.69
N GLN A 48 -0.74 -0.41 13.08
CA GLN A 48 -2.09 -0.25 13.68
C GLN A 48 -3.18 -0.54 12.65
N LYS A 49 -4.33 -0.98 13.14
CA LYS A 49 -5.49 -1.27 12.28
C LYS A 49 -5.96 -0.03 11.53
N VAL A 50 -6.24 -0.20 10.24
CA VAL A 50 -6.90 0.85 9.46
C VAL A 50 -8.39 0.91 9.82
N SER A 51 -8.91 2.13 9.95
CA SER A 51 -10.34 2.36 10.22
C SER A 51 -11.11 2.47 8.91
N VAL A 52 -11.85 1.41 8.53
CA VAL A 52 -12.68 1.36 7.32
C VAL A 52 -13.96 0.56 7.60
N PRO A 53 -15.06 0.76 6.82
CA PRO A 53 -16.35 0.14 7.09
C PRO A 53 -16.45 -1.34 6.68
N TYR A 54 -15.35 -1.98 6.30
CA TYR A 54 -15.28 -3.40 5.92
C TYR A 54 -14.06 -4.07 6.56
N ILE A 55 -14.01 -5.40 6.56
CA ILE A 55 -12.88 -6.15 7.09
C ILE A 55 -11.65 -5.91 6.20
N CYS A 56 -10.61 -5.31 6.78
CA CYS A 56 -9.32 -5.08 6.12
C CYS A 56 -8.21 -5.70 6.97
N PRO A 57 -7.50 -6.72 6.45
CA PRO A 57 -6.43 -7.40 7.20
C PRO A 57 -5.10 -6.64 7.16
N LEU A 58 -5.05 -5.48 6.50
CA LEU A 58 -3.84 -4.68 6.36
C LEU A 58 -3.70 -3.69 7.52
N ASP A 59 -2.50 -3.62 8.08
CA ASP A 59 -2.16 -2.69 9.15
C ASP A 59 -1.38 -1.49 8.60
N VAL A 60 -1.75 -0.29 9.04
CA VAL A 60 -1.05 0.95 8.71
C VAL A 60 0.37 0.88 9.27
N TYR A 61 1.35 1.37 8.50
CA TYR A 61 2.79 1.32 8.73
C TYR A 61 3.44 -0.06 8.56
N ALA A 62 2.68 -1.12 8.29
CA ALA A 62 3.27 -2.39 7.90
C ALA A 62 3.69 -2.40 6.42
N ASN A 63 4.65 -3.27 6.11
CA ASN A 63 5.23 -3.40 4.78
C ASN A 63 4.63 -4.62 4.06
N TYR A 64 4.21 -4.40 2.82
CA TYR A 64 3.58 -5.43 1.99
C TYR A 64 4.15 -5.44 0.58
N THR A 65 4.33 -6.62 0.02
CA THR A 65 4.52 -6.75 -1.42
C THR A 65 3.20 -6.44 -2.15
N ARG A 66 3.28 -6.12 -3.45
CA ARG A 66 2.08 -5.92 -4.28
C ARG A 66 1.11 -7.10 -4.20
N ASP A 67 1.63 -8.32 -4.28
CA ASP A 67 0.82 -9.53 -4.25
C ASP A 67 0.11 -9.72 -2.90
N GLN A 68 0.79 -9.39 -1.79
CA GLN A 68 0.17 -9.42 -0.45
C GLN A 68 -0.95 -8.39 -0.33
N ILE A 69 -0.75 -7.16 -0.85
CA ILE A 69 -1.79 -6.12 -0.84
C ILE A 69 -3.06 -6.63 -1.55
N PHE A 70 -2.92 -7.10 -2.78
CA PHE A 70 -4.08 -7.52 -3.55
C PHE A 70 -4.68 -8.85 -3.07
N ALA A 71 -3.88 -9.77 -2.54
CA ALA A 71 -4.40 -10.97 -1.88
C ALA A 71 -5.23 -10.62 -0.64
N ALA A 72 -4.75 -9.69 0.19
CA ALA A 72 -5.48 -9.20 1.36
C ALA A 72 -6.80 -8.50 1.00
N LEU A 73 -6.86 -7.89 -0.20
CA LEU A 73 -8.05 -7.25 -0.75
C LEU A 73 -8.94 -8.19 -1.59
N GLY A 74 -8.72 -9.50 -1.50
CA GLY A 74 -9.61 -10.52 -2.05
C GLY A 74 -9.32 -10.94 -3.50
N PHE A 75 -8.18 -10.56 -4.10
CA PHE A 75 -7.85 -10.99 -5.45
C PHE A 75 -7.33 -12.43 -5.47
N LYS A 76 -7.99 -13.30 -6.24
CA LYS A 76 -7.55 -14.70 -6.42
C LYS A 76 -6.21 -14.82 -7.19
N LYS A 77 -5.92 -13.87 -8.10
CA LYS A 77 -4.68 -13.82 -8.88
C LYS A 77 -3.99 -12.45 -8.69
N PRO A 78 -3.46 -12.15 -7.50
CA PRO A 78 -2.89 -10.83 -7.18
C PRO A 78 -1.71 -10.46 -8.09
N ASN A 79 -0.92 -11.42 -8.54
CA ASN A 79 0.21 -11.23 -9.44
C ASN A 79 -0.18 -10.77 -10.86
N SER A 80 -1.45 -10.82 -11.23
CA SER A 80 -1.96 -10.30 -12.50
C SER A 80 -2.13 -8.78 -12.52
N ILE A 81 -2.19 -8.14 -11.34
CA ILE A 81 -2.37 -6.69 -11.22
C ILE A 81 -1.04 -5.99 -11.45
N ARG A 82 -0.95 -5.16 -12.49
CA ARG A 82 0.28 -4.45 -12.87
C ARG A 82 0.21 -2.94 -12.67
N GLU A 83 -1.00 -2.39 -12.59
CA GLU A 83 -1.26 -0.96 -12.48
C GLU A 83 -0.77 -0.38 -11.14
N GLY A 84 -0.41 0.90 -11.14
CA GLY A 84 -0.09 1.67 -9.92
C GLY A 84 -1.34 2.14 -9.18
N VAL A 85 -2.50 2.09 -9.83
CA VAL A 85 -3.81 2.44 -9.26
C VAL A 85 -4.78 1.30 -9.56
N LYS A 86 -5.57 0.90 -8.55
CA LYS A 86 -6.62 -0.09 -8.73
C LYS A 86 -7.89 0.36 -8.03
N PHE A 87 -8.98 0.41 -8.78
CA PHE A 87 -10.33 0.65 -8.24
C PHE A 87 -10.99 -0.67 -7.84
N LEU A 88 -11.63 -0.68 -6.68
CA LEU A 88 -12.29 -1.82 -6.06
C LEU A 88 -13.65 -1.44 -5.49
N ASN A 89 -14.57 -2.40 -5.46
CA ASN A 89 -15.80 -2.32 -4.70
C ASN A 89 -15.66 -3.28 -3.51
N MET A 90 -15.47 -2.73 -2.31
CA MET A 90 -15.32 -3.50 -1.08
C MET A 90 -16.66 -3.63 -0.38
N THR A 91 -17.07 -4.86 -0.07
CA THR A 91 -18.38 -5.11 0.56
C THR A 91 -18.18 -5.54 2.02
N ASN A 92 -18.94 -4.94 2.94
CA ASN A 92 -18.93 -5.32 4.36
C ASN A 92 -19.89 -6.48 4.65
N THR A 93 -19.97 -6.90 5.90
CA THR A 93 -20.86 -7.98 6.38
C THR A 93 -22.34 -7.70 6.14
N ASP A 94 -22.73 -6.43 6.09
CA ASP A 94 -24.12 -6.00 5.88
C ASP A 94 -24.46 -5.79 4.40
N SER A 95 -23.61 -6.29 3.51
CA SER A 95 -23.72 -6.16 2.05
C SER A 95 -23.66 -4.72 1.53
N VAL A 96 -23.16 -3.79 2.33
CA VAL A 96 -22.91 -2.41 1.89
C VAL A 96 -21.57 -2.35 1.16
N THR A 97 -21.61 -1.83 -0.06
CA THR A 97 -20.43 -1.69 -0.94
C THR A 97 -19.83 -0.29 -0.82
N THR A 98 -18.54 -0.23 -0.63
CA THR A 98 -17.74 1.01 -0.57
C THR A 98 -16.72 1.03 -1.70
N ASP A 99 -16.75 2.08 -2.50
CA ASP A 99 -15.76 2.32 -3.55
C ASP A 99 -14.40 2.62 -2.91
N THR A 100 -13.38 1.89 -3.34
CA THR A 100 -12.02 2.00 -2.79
C THR A 100 -11.00 2.11 -3.92
N ASP A 101 -10.18 3.14 -3.90
CA ASP A 101 -9.03 3.30 -4.78
C ASP A 101 -7.76 2.90 -4.02
N VAL A 102 -6.95 2.03 -4.60
CA VAL A 102 -5.66 1.59 -4.05
C VAL A 102 -4.53 2.23 -4.87
N PHE A 103 -3.74 3.09 -4.24
CA PHE A 103 -2.60 3.76 -4.85
C PHE A 103 -1.29 3.12 -4.43
N LEU A 104 -0.50 2.65 -5.41
CA LEU A 104 0.83 2.08 -5.23
C LEU A 104 1.88 3.05 -5.76
N VAL A 105 2.44 3.86 -4.87
CA VAL A 105 3.34 4.97 -5.20
C VAL A 105 4.80 4.57 -5.00
N THR A 106 5.67 4.94 -5.95
CA THR A 106 7.11 4.84 -5.84
C THR A 106 7.69 6.24 -5.88
N LEU A 107 8.36 6.70 -4.79
CA LEU A 107 8.84 8.09 -4.65
C LEU A 107 10.04 8.40 -5.54
N ASN A 108 11.05 7.52 -5.53
CA ASN A 108 12.24 7.69 -6.36
C ASN A 108 12.06 6.91 -7.66
N LYS A 109 11.70 7.63 -8.71
CA LYS A 109 11.57 7.08 -10.06
C LYS A 109 12.82 7.49 -10.85
N SER A 110 13.59 6.53 -11.33
CA SER A 110 14.70 6.78 -12.23
C SER A 110 14.23 6.68 -13.68
N GLU A 111 14.78 7.49 -14.58
CA GLU A 111 14.50 7.46 -16.03
C GLU A 111 14.77 6.06 -16.65
N LYS A 112 15.69 5.28 -16.04
CA LYS A 112 15.99 3.91 -16.48
C LYS A 112 14.87 2.89 -16.17
N GLU A 113 14.01 3.19 -15.20
CA GLU A 113 12.97 2.27 -14.73
C GLU A 113 11.54 2.66 -15.16
N PHE A 114 11.37 3.89 -15.62
CA PHE A 114 10.08 4.47 -16.01
C PHE A 114 10.23 5.23 -17.32
N SER A 115 9.21 5.17 -18.17
CA SER A 115 9.14 6.03 -19.36
C SER A 115 8.81 7.48 -18.94
N ASP A 116 9.12 8.45 -19.80
CA ASP A 116 8.84 9.87 -19.55
C ASP A 116 7.38 10.16 -19.18
N THR A 117 6.45 9.36 -19.71
CA THR A 117 5.01 9.46 -19.43
C THR A 117 4.61 8.90 -18.06
N THR A 118 5.51 8.22 -17.34
CA THR A 118 5.25 7.60 -16.03
C THR A 118 6.13 8.17 -14.91
N LEU A 119 6.91 9.21 -15.19
CA LEU A 119 7.68 9.97 -14.20
C LEU A 119 6.77 10.99 -13.49
N TYR A 120 5.85 10.48 -12.68
CA TYR A 120 4.96 11.35 -11.89
C TYR A 120 5.68 11.97 -10.70
N GLU A 121 5.30 13.20 -10.36
CA GLU A 121 5.79 13.92 -9.18
C GLU A 121 4.96 13.56 -7.94
N ASP A 122 5.36 12.50 -7.23
CA ASP A 122 4.71 12.10 -5.98
C ASP A 122 5.64 12.43 -4.81
N TYR A 123 5.14 13.15 -3.79
CA TYR A 123 5.94 13.51 -2.61
C TYR A 123 5.08 13.88 -1.40
N SER A 124 5.68 13.81 -0.21
CA SER A 124 5.08 14.32 1.02
C SER A 124 5.29 15.83 1.12
N ILE A 125 4.20 16.58 1.19
CA ILE A 125 4.21 18.04 1.43
C ILE A 125 4.49 18.30 2.92
N SER A 126 3.88 17.53 3.80
CA SER A 126 4.02 17.62 5.25
C SER A 126 3.81 16.26 5.92
N LYS A 127 3.72 16.23 7.25
CA LYS A 127 3.39 15.00 8.00
C LYS A 127 1.99 14.45 7.72
N THR A 128 1.10 15.29 7.18
CA THR A 128 -0.30 14.93 6.94
C THR A 128 -0.77 15.22 5.51
N LEU A 129 0.05 15.83 4.68
CA LEU A 129 -0.31 16.15 3.29
C LEU A 129 0.63 15.42 2.33
N PHE A 130 0.03 14.80 1.33
CA PHE A 130 0.71 14.05 0.29
C PHE A 130 0.28 14.55 -1.09
N HIS A 131 1.25 14.88 -1.92
CA HIS A 131 1.04 15.18 -3.33
C HIS A 131 1.11 13.89 -4.14
N TRP A 132 0.10 13.66 -4.96
CA TRP A 132 0.04 12.54 -5.89
C TRP A 132 -0.35 13.00 -7.28
N GLN A 133 0.34 12.50 -8.28
CA GLN A 133 0.02 12.76 -9.67
C GLN A 133 -0.72 11.59 -10.29
N SER A 134 -1.87 11.88 -10.91
CA SER A 134 -2.68 10.85 -11.58
C SER A 134 -1.98 10.29 -12.82
N GLN A 135 -2.54 9.24 -13.40
CA GLN A 135 -2.10 8.76 -14.70
C GLN A 135 -2.21 9.85 -15.76
N SER A 136 -1.26 9.89 -16.70
CA SER A 136 -1.17 10.92 -17.76
C SER A 136 -2.45 11.08 -18.60
N THR A 137 -3.26 10.03 -18.69
CA THR A 137 -4.53 10.04 -19.43
C THR A 137 -5.74 10.47 -18.60
N THR A 138 -5.58 10.69 -17.28
CA THR A 138 -6.69 11.02 -16.38
C THR A 138 -6.95 12.53 -16.42
N SER A 139 -8.10 12.92 -16.99
CA SER A 139 -8.58 14.30 -16.92
C SER A 139 -9.52 14.51 -15.74
N ASP A 140 -9.62 15.75 -15.29
CA ASP A 140 -10.58 16.19 -14.27
C ASP A 140 -12.04 15.93 -14.68
N HIS A 141 -12.36 15.98 -15.97
CA HIS A 141 -13.71 15.68 -16.51
C HIS A 141 -13.96 14.18 -16.71
N SER A 142 -12.93 13.33 -16.67
CA SER A 142 -13.10 11.88 -16.83
C SER A 142 -13.83 11.27 -15.64
N LYS A 143 -14.48 10.10 -15.85
CA LYS A 143 -15.12 9.34 -14.76
C LYS A 143 -14.16 9.06 -13.60
N THR A 144 -12.90 8.76 -13.90
CA THR A 144 -11.85 8.51 -12.92
C THR A 144 -11.45 9.79 -12.17
N GLY A 145 -11.20 10.90 -12.88
CA GLY A 145 -10.87 12.17 -12.25
C GLY A 145 -12.01 12.69 -11.37
N GLN A 146 -13.25 12.60 -11.84
CA GLN A 146 -14.42 12.96 -11.04
C GLN A 146 -14.58 12.08 -9.78
N ARG A 147 -14.21 10.78 -9.85
CA ARG A 147 -14.21 9.92 -8.66
C ARG A 147 -13.21 10.42 -7.61
N TYR A 148 -12.03 10.86 -8.01
CA TYR A 148 -11.04 11.42 -7.10
C TYR A 148 -11.52 12.74 -6.48
N ILE A 149 -12.00 13.69 -7.30
CA ILE A 149 -12.48 15.00 -6.84
C ILE A 149 -13.67 14.87 -5.88
N GLN A 150 -14.58 13.94 -6.17
CA GLN A 150 -15.81 13.75 -5.39
C GLN A 150 -15.65 12.74 -4.24
N GLN A 151 -14.43 12.30 -3.96
CA GLN A 151 -14.14 11.26 -2.97
C GLN A 151 -14.84 11.49 -1.63
N ASN A 152 -14.62 12.64 -1.00
CA ASN A 152 -15.19 12.97 0.31
C ASN A 152 -16.73 13.02 0.28
N LYS A 153 -17.30 13.53 -0.83
CA LYS A 153 -18.74 13.67 -1.01
C LYS A 153 -19.46 12.33 -1.14
N LYS A 154 -18.78 11.35 -1.77
CA LYS A 154 -19.33 10.02 -2.02
C LYS A 154 -18.94 9.00 -0.92
N GLY A 155 -18.08 9.37 0.00
CA GLY A 155 -17.57 8.44 1.02
C GLY A 155 -16.63 7.38 0.46
N ASN A 156 -16.00 7.62 -0.71
CA ASN A 156 -15.05 6.70 -1.30
C ASN A 156 -13.77 6.66 -0.44
N ILE A 157 -13.12 5.50 -0.37
CA ILE A 157 -11.88 5.31 0.35
C ILE A 157 -10.71 5.37 -0.63
N VAL A 158 -9.62 6.02 -0.22
CA VAL A 158 -8.33 5.95 -0.89
C VAL A 158 -7.33 5.31 0.05
N PHE A 159 -6.75 4.18 -0.33
CA PHE A 159 -5.61 3.55 0.33
C PHE A 159 -4.31 4.00 -0.31
N LEU A 160 -3.39 4.52 0.49
CA LEU A 160 -2.08 4.95 0.03
C LEU A 160 -0.98 3.98 0.48
N PHE A 161 -0.31 3.37 -0.48
CA PHE A 161 0.86 2.52 -0.30
C PHE A 161 2.06 3.18 -0.95
N VAL A 162 3.14 3.35 -0.21
CA VAL A 162 4.33 4.08 -0.68
C VAL A 162 5.58 3.24 -0.49
N ARG A 163 6.47 3.26 -1.47
CA ARG A 163 7.84 2.72 -1.34
C ARG A 163 8.86 3.74 -1.83
N LYS A 164 10.07 3.67 -1.28
CA LYS A 164 11.16 4.59 -1.64
C LYS A 164 11.57 4.43 -3.10
N SER A 165 11.83 3.20 -3.53
CA SER A 165 12.26 2.86 -4.88
C SER A 165 11.67 1.51 -5.31
N LYS A 166 11.72 1.19 -6.61
CA LYS A 166 11.20 -0.07 -7.15
C LYS A 166 12.03 -1.27 -6.69
N LYS A 167 13.36 -1.07 -6.61
CA LYS A 167 14.32 -2.09 -6.21
C LYS A 167 15.22 -1.57 -5.10
N ASP A 168 15.74 -2.46 -4.29
CA ASP A 168 16.82 -2.19 -3.33
C ASP A 168 18.20 -2.24 -4.02
N ALA A 169 19.26 -2.03 -3.24
CA ALA A 169 20.65 -2.07 -3.71
C ALA A 169 21.06 -3.44 -4.31
N TYR A 170 20.33 -4.50 -3.99
CA TYR A 170 20.58 -5.87 -4.47
C TYR A 170 19.67 -6.27 -5.64
N GLY A 171 18.90 -5.33 -6.19
CA GLY A 171 17.97 -5.57 -7.29
C GLY A 171 16.66 -6.27 -6.92
N LYS A 172 16.40 -6.49 -5.63
CA LYS A 172 15.16 -7.09 -5.13
C LYS A 172 14.05 -6.05 -5.06
N SER A 173 12.83 -6.45 -5.42
CA SER A 173 11.66 -5.56 -5.32
C SER A 173 11.42 -5.10 -3.88
N MET A 174 11.36 -3.78 -3.67
CA MET A 174 11.02 -3.22 -2.38
C MET A 174 9.52 -3.36 -2.10
N PRO A 175 9.14 -3.70 -0.86
CA PRO A 175 7.75 -3.67 -0.43
C PRO A 175 7.24 -2.23 -0.34
N TYR A 176 5.93 -2.10 -0.27
CA TYR A 176 5.24 -0.85 0.01
C TYR A 176 4.89 -0.76 1.49
N THR A 177 5.07 0.40 2.09
CA THR A 177 4.52 0.73 3.41
C THR A 177 3.09 1.22 3.24
N PHE A 178 2.15 0.67 3.98
CA PHE A 178 0.78 1.15 4.00
C PHE A 178 0.66 2.40 4.87
N LEU A 179 0.28 3.52 4.29
CA LEU A 179 0.09 4.80 4.98
C LEU A 179 -1.34 5.03 5.45
N GLY A 180 -2.23 4.06 5.26
CA GLY A 180 -3.64 4.16 5.66
C GLY A 180 -4.50 4.86 4.61
N THR A 181 -5.55 5.52 5.12
CA THR A 181 -6.54 6.24 4.34
C THR A 181 -6.10 7.68 4.05
N ALA A 182 -6.51 8.17 2.87
CA ALA A 182 -6.23 9.51 2.41
C ALA A 182 -7.50 10.21 1.90
N HIS A 183 -7.63 11.51 2.15
CA HIS A 183 -8.79 12.33 1.81
C HIS A 183 -8.41 13.44 0.83
N PHE A 184 -9.20 13.59 -0.20
CA PHE A 184 -9.04 14.63 -1.20
C PHE A 184 -9.08 16.03 -0.55
N VAL A 185 -8.12 16.89 -0.91
CA VAL A 185 -8.05 18.28 -0.46
C VAL A 185 -8.30 19.22 -1.65
N ASN A 186 -7.45 19.17 -2.66
CA ASN A 186 -7.56 19.97 -3.88
C ASN A 186 -6.86 19.27 -5.05
N TYR A 187 -7.01 19.83 -6.23
CA TYR A 187 -6.25 19.41 -7.41
C TYR A 187 -5.90 20.62 -8.30
N GLU A 188 -4.89 20.42 -9.13
CA GLU A 188 -4.45 21.35 -10.18
C GLU A 188 -4.19 20.56 -11.46
N GLY A 189 -4.40 21.20 -12.60
CA GLY A 189 -4.12 20.62 -13.91
C GLY A 189 -5.07 19.50 -14.32
N SER A 190 -4.81 18.97 -15.51
CA SER A 190 -5.56 17.89 -16.15
C SER A 190 -4.62 17.15 -17.10
N GLN A 191 -4.64 15.81 -17.10
CA GLN A 191 -3.86 14.93 -18.00
C GLN A 191 -2.33 15.11 -17.93
N PRO A 192 -1.72 14.92 -16.72
CA PRO A 192 -2.25 14.38 -15.48
C PRO A 192 -2.83 15.44 -14.54
N MET A 193 -3.61 15.00 -13.57
CA MET A 193 -4.07 15.81 -12.45
C MET A 193 -3.04 15.74 -11.32
N SER A 194 -2.66 16.87 -10.75
CA SER A 194 -1.86 17.00 -9.54
C SER A 194 -2.81 17.11 -8.35
N ILE A 195 -2.88 16.10 -7.50
CA ILE A 195 -3.87 16.02 -6.42
C ILE A 195 -3.18 16.04 -5.06
N THR A 196 -3.67 16.87 -4.15
CA THR A 196 -3.27 16.88 -2.75
C THR A 196 -4.25 16.06 -1.92
N TYR A 197 -3.71 15.11 -1.17
CA TYR A 197 -4.44 14.29 -0.21
C TYR A 197 -4.00 14.60 1.21
N ARG A 198 -4.96 14.61 2.16
CA ARG A 198 -4.70 14.61 3.59
C ARG A 198 -4.75 13.18 4.10
N LEU A 199 -3.70 12.77 4.80
CA LEU A 199 -3.58 11.46 5.42
C LEU A 199 -4.26 11.44 6.79
N ASP A 200 -4.95 10.35 7.12
CA ASP A 200 -5.50 10.13 8.47
C ASP A 200 -4.40 9.74 9.47
N TYR A 201 -3.30 9.21 8.97
CA TYR A 201 -2.14 8.76 9.75
C TYR A 201 -0.91 9.57 9.37
N LEU A 202 -0.04 9.83 10.34
CA LEU A 202 1.13 10.68 10.12
C LEU A 202 2.12 10.04 9.15
N PHE A 203 2.60 10.83 8.19
CA PHE A 203 3.71 10.45 7.32
C PHE A 203 5.03 10.59 8.09
N PHE A 204 5.61 9.46 8.50
CA PHE A 204 6.87 9.49 9.26
C PHE A 204 8.09 9.73 8.36
N LEU A 205 9.16 10.28 8.97
CA LEU A 205 10.38 10.79 8.34
C LEU A 205 11.17 9.80 7.46
N MET A 206 10.89 8.49 7.53
CA MET A 206 11.61 7.47 6.74
C MET A 206 11.53 7.69 5.22
N PHE A 207 10.59 8.53 4.76
CA PHE A 207 10.42 8.88 3.35
C PHE A 207 10.77 10.35 3.03
N ARG A 208 11.33 11.13 3.98
CA ARG A 208 11.75 12.49 3.69
C ARG A 208 12.87 12.47 2.64
N ARG A 209 12.74 13.32 1.62
CA ARG A 209 13.90 13.70 0.79
C ARG A 209 14.94 14.35 1.69
N PRO A 210 16.24 14.02 1.57
CA PRO A 210 17.28 14.84 2.17
C PRO A 210 17.11 16.27 1.63
N PRO A 211 17.40 17.31 2.46
CA PRO A 211 17.37 18.68 1.98
C PRO A 211 18.26 18.78 0.72
N ARG A 212 17.78 19.47 -0.31
CA ARG A 212 18.61 19.77 -1.47
C ARG A 212 19.79 20.59 -0.94
N THR A 213 20.98 20.03 -1.01
CA THR A 213 22.23 20.82 -0.85
C THR A 213 22.28 21.79 -2.02
N THR A 214 22.07 23.06 -1.73
CA THR A 214 22.33 24.20 -2.61
C THR A 214 23.80 24.30 -2.88
#